data_454148f43cde9c0ebc6629d52e1fd57d
#
_entry.id   454148f43cde9c0ebc6629d52e1fd57d
#
_cell.length_a   1.000
_cell.length_b   1.000
_cell.length_c   1.000
_cell.angle_alpha   90.00
_cell.angle_beta   90.00
_cell.angle_gamma   90.00
#
_symmetry.space_group_name_H-M   'P 1'
#
loop_
_entity.id
_entity.type
_entity.pdbx_description
1 polymer ?
#
loop_
_entity_poly.entity_id
_entity_poly.type
_entity_poly.pdbx_seq_one_letter_code
_entity_poly.pdbx_strand_id
1 'polypeptide(L)'
;LIHQFFCRLRQMNFIDNFNVTATQDSFLSVVLKYRCQILFTTRSNLNEYCTFQLKEIKDINILFQLTSAFYSEADKYRSTVEKIIETVHYHTFAVELAAKLLENGISTPGQLLAKLQEERASLDNEDKIKIIKDGQSSKATYYSHIHTLFSLYALSRKQQDIMCNLCFLPYTGISARIFAKWLELPTLNEINDLVETGFVQTTT
;
A
#
# COMPACT_ATOMS: atom_id res chain seq x y z
N LEU A 1 5.62 -11.11 -40.30
CA LEU A 1 6.39 -11.39 -39.09
C LEU A 1 6.27 -10.26 -38.08
N ILE A 2 6.55 -9.00 -38.43
CA ILE A 2 6.47 -7.82 -37.57
C ILE A 2 5.01 -7.59 -37.09
N HIS A 3 4.03 -7.70 -37.99
CA HIS A 3 2.62 -7.55 -37.67
C HIS A 3 2.11 -8.64 -36.72
N GLN A 4 2.62 -9.88 -36.85
CA GLN A 4 2.31 -10.97 -35.92
C GLN A 4 2.96 -10.76 -34.52
N PHE A 5 4.14 -10.13 -34.49
CA PHE A 5 4.82 -9.77 -33.24
C PHE A 5 4.04 -8.68 -32.48
N PHE A 6 3.56 -7.64 -33.17
CA PHE A 6 2.73 -6.59 -32.57
C PHE A 6 1.34 -7.09 -32.16
N CYS A 7 0.75 -8.04 -32.88
CA CYS A 7 -0.48 -8.69 -32.45
C CYS A 7 -0.27 -9.53 -31.20
N ARG A 8 0.92 -10.14 -31.00
CA ARG A 8 1.26 -10.87 -29.76
C ARG A 8 1.44 -9.93 -28.56
N LEU A 9 2.00 -8.74 -28.75
CA LEU A 9 2.13 -7.72 -27.70
C LEU A 9 0.78 -7.14 -27.27
N ARG A 10 -0.24 -7.18 -28.10
CA ARG A 10 -1.61 -6.73 -27.76
C ARG A 10 -2.41 -7.72 -26.91
N GLN A 11 -1.91 -8.93 -26.68
CA GLN A 11 -2.56 -9.96 -25.87
C GLN A 11 -1.74 -10.30 -24.62
N MET A 12 -1.19 -9.30 -23.95
CA MET A 12 -0.63 -9.48 -22.63
C MET A 12 -1.79 -9.42 -21.62
N ASN A 13 -2.03 -10.53 -20.94
CA ASN A 13 -2.99 -10.60 -19.83
C ASN A 13 -2.24 -10.33 -18.53
N PHE A 14 -2.79 -9.44 -17.73
CA PHE A 14 -2.27 -9.13 -16.41
C PHE A 14 -3.18 -9.78 -15.36
N ILE A 15 -2.59 -10.53 -14.43
CA ILE A 15 -3.28 -11.17 -13.31
C ILE A 15 -2.61 -10.66 -12.04
N ASP A 16 -3.34 -9.92 -11.24
CA ASP A 16 -2.84 -9.37 -9.99
C ASP A 16 -3.11 -10.29 -8.80
N ASN A 17 -2.18 -10.29 -7.84
CA ASN A 17 -2.28 -11.02 -6.57
C ASN A 17 -2.53 -12.54 -6.74
N PHE A 18 -1.82 -13.15 -7.69
CA PHE A 18 -1.92 -14.56 -7.98
C PHE A 18 -1.17 -15.38 -6.92
N ASN A 19 -1.90 -16.10 -6.07
CA ASN A 19 -1.35 -16.81 -4.91
C ASN A 19 -1.60 -18.33 -4.94
N VAL A 20 -2.02 -18.85 -6.08
CA VAL A 20 -2.30 -20.30 -6.29
C VAL A 20 -1.37 -20.87 -7.37
N THR A 21 -1.08 -22.15 -7.30
CA THR A 21 -0.32 -22.85 -8.34
C THR A 21 -1.24 -23.34 -9.46
N ALA A 22 -0.69 -23.59 -10.65
CA ALA A 22 -1.43 -24.15 -11.77
C ALA A 22 -2.08 -25.51 -11.46
N THR A 23 -1.53 -26.24 -10.50
CA THR A 23 -2.08 -27.51 -10.00
C THR A 23 -3.30 -27.31 -9.08
N GLN A 24 -3.39 -26.15 -8.43
CA GLN A 24 -4.49 -25.81 -7.52
C GLN A 24 -5.64 -25.11 -8.22
N ASP A 25 -5.38 -24.44 -9.34
CA ASP A 25 -6.38 -23.73 -10.12
C ASP A 25 -6.50 -24.32 -11.54
N SER A 26 -7.62 -24.99 -11.78
CA SER A 26 -7.90 -25.57 -13.09
C SER A 26 -8.06 -24.53 -14.21
N PHE A 27 -8.54 -23.32 -13.87
CA PHE A 27 -8.68 -22.22 -14.84
C PHE A 27 -7.30 -21.76 -15.32
N LEU A 28 -6.31 -21.64 -14.44
CA LEU A 28 -4.97 -21.29 -14.84
C LEU A 28 -4.36 -22.31 -15.79
N SER A 29 -4.60 -23.61 -15.56
CA SER A 29 -4.12 -24.67 -16.45
C SER A 29 -4.70 -24.54 -17.87
N VAL A 30 -5.90 -23.97 -18.01
CA VAL A 30 -6.50 -23.64 -19.30
C VAL A 30 -5.87 -22.39 -19.90
N VAL A 31 -5.73 -21.33 -19.11
CA VAL A 31 -5.16 -20.05 -19.56
C VAL A 31 -3.71 -20.20 -20.05
N LEU A 32 -2.90 -21.02 -19.37
CA LEU A 32 -1.52 -21.30 -19.76
C LEU A 32 -1.39 -22.08 -21.09
N LYS A 33 -2.44 -22.72 -21.56
CA LYS A 33 -2.46 -23.36 -22.89
C LYS A 33 -2.62 -22.37 -24.04
N TYR A 34 -3.09 -21.18 -23.77
CA TYR A 34 -3.20 -20.15 -24.80
C TYR A 34 -1.81 -19.54 -25.12
N ARG A 35 -1.58 -19.25 -26.40
CA ARG A 35 -0.34 -18.61 -26.86
C ARG A 35 -0.39 -17.09 -26.59
N CYS A 36 -0.59 -16.70 -25.35
CA CYS A 36 -0.56 -15.30 -24.90
C CYS A 36 0.56 -15.10 -23.89
N GLN A 37 1.03 -13.87 -23.79
CA GLN A 37 1.93 -13.48 -22.70
C GLN A 37 1.09 -13.18 -21.46
N ILE A 38 1.44 -13.78 -20.34
CA ILE A 38 0.78 -13.57 -19.05
C ILE A 38 1.80 -12.97 -18.12
N LEU A 39 1.48 -11.82 -17.55
CA LEU A 39 2.21 -11.21 -16.45
C LEU A 39 1.34 -11.33 -15.20
N PHE A 40 1.86 -11.86 -14.14
CA PHE A 40 1.14 -11.92 -12.88
C PHE A 40 2.00 -11.43 -11.71
N THR A 41 1.36 -10.81 -10.73
CA THR A 41 1.99 -10.49 -9.46
C THR A 41 1.63 -11.57 -8.45
N THR A 42 2.58 -11.94 -7.61
CA THR A 42 2.39 -12.94 -6.57
C THR A 42 3.24 -12.64 -5.35
N ARG A 43 2.78 -13.04 -4.18
CA ARG A 43 3.58 -13.07 -2.95
C ARG A 43 4.16 -14.46 -2.69
N SER A 44 3.73 -15.45 -3.46
CA SER A 44 4.19 -16.84 -3.34
C SER A 44 5.42 -17.07 -4.20
N ASN A 45 6.31 -17.93 -3.76
CA ASN A 45 7.48 -18.31 -4.54
C ASN A 45 7.06 -19.43 -5.53
N LEU A 46 6.84 -19.04 -6.78
CA LEU A 46 6.42 -19.96 -7.84
C LEU A 46 7.63 -20.31 -8.70
N ASN A 47 8.35 -21.37 -8.33
CA ASN A 47 9.56 -21.81 -9.00
C ASN A 47 9.35 -22.32 -10.44
N GLU A 48 8.11 -22.54 -10.84
CA GLU A 48 7.73 -23.06 -12.17
C GLU A 48 7.73 -21.98 -13.27
N TYR A 49 7.85 -20.70 -12.89
CA TYR A 49 7.74 -19.57 -13.80
C TYR A 49 9.01 -18.70 -13.78
N CYS A 50 9.20 -17.97 -14.87
CA CYS A 50 10.21 -16.91 -14.89
C CYS A 50 9.77 -15.79 -13.92
N THR A 51 10.45 -15.68 -12.79
CA THR A 51 10.10 -14.73 -11.72
C THR A 51 11.07 -13.55 -11.70
N PHE A 52 10.51 -12.36 -11.56
CA PHE A 52 11.24 -11.14 -11.25
C PHE A 52 10.86 -10.70 -9.84
N GLN A 53 11.82 -10.78 -8.92
CA GLN A 53 11.59 -10.38 -7.54
C GLN A 53 11.71 -8.86 -7.40
N LEU A 54 10.60 -8.20 -7.06
CA LEU A 54 10.63 -6.81 -6.65
C LEU A 54 11.27 -6.71 -5.26
N LYS A 55 12.38 -5.98 -5.19
CA LYS A 55 13.07 -5.70 -3.92
C LYS A 55 12.53 -4.40 -3.32
N GLU A 56 12.65 -4.30 -2.00
CA GLU A 56 12.39 -3.06 -1.27
C GLU A 56 13.31 -1.94 -1.77
N ILE A 57 12.78 -0.75 -1.88
CA ILE A 57 13.56 0.46 -2.18
C ILE A 57 14.29 0.85 -0.90
N LYS A 58 15.64 0.74 -0.91
CA LYS A 58 16.50 1.11 0.24
C LYS A 58 17.30 2.39 -0.01
N ASP A 59 17.12 3.00 -1.17
CA ASP A 59 17.77 4.27 -1.52
C ASP A 59 17.00 5.43 -0.88
N ILE A 60 17.64 6.09 0.09
CA ILE A 60 17.04 7.21 0.81
C ILE A 60 16.71 8.39 -0.10
N ASN A 61 17.50 8.60 -1.19
CA ASN A 61 17.23 9.69 -2.11
C ASN A 61 15.95 9.43 -2.93
N ILE A 62 15.70 8.20 -3.34
CA ILE A 62 14.46 7.83 -4.03
C ILE A 62 13.26 8.02 -3.09
N LEU A 63 13.37 7.57 -1.84
CA LEU A 63 12.31 7.73 -0.85
C LEU A 63 12.12 9.19 -0.43
N PHE A 64 13.18 9.98 -0.41
CA PHE A 64 13.07 11.41 -0.20
C PHE A 64 12.35 12.10 -1.36
N GLN A 65 12.64 11.73 -2.61
CA GLN A 65 11.90 12.22 -3.79
C GLN A 65 10.41 11.83 -3.70
N LEU A 66 10.11 10.60 -3.28
CA LEU A 66 8.73 10.18 -3.02
C LEU A 66 8.07 11.07 -1.96
N THR A 67 8.77 11.35 -0.84
CA THR A 67 8.26 12.25 0.20
C THR A 67 8.01 13.65 -0.36
N SER A 68 8.93 14.20 -1.13
CA SER A 68 8.81 15.53 -1.74
C SER A 68 7.66 15.62 -2.75
N ALA A 69 7.24 14.52 -3.34
CA ALA A 69 6.07 14.49 -4.22
C ALA A 69 4.74 14.69 -3.46
N PHE A 70 4.71 14.39 -2.16
CA PHE A 70 3.52 14.50 -1.32
C PHE A 70 3.63 15.56 -0.21
N TYR A 71 4.83 16.03 0.12
CA TYR A 71 5.08 17.02 1.15
C TYR A 71 5.91 18.17 0.59
N SER A 72 5.27 19.32 0.40
CA SER A 72 5.84 20.50 -0.26
C SER A 72 7.03 21.12 0.48
N GLU A 73 7.08 21.02 1.81
CA GLU A 73 8.17 21.55 2.64
C GLU A 73 9.28 20.52 2.94
N ALA A 74 9.33 19.38 2.24
CA ALA A 74 10.29 18.30 2.52
C ALA A 74 11.75 18.79 2.55
N ASP A 75 12.16 19.63 1.59
CA ASP A 75 13.53 20.14 1.51
C ASP A 75 13.90 21.01 2.72
N LYS A 76 12.97 21.80 3.25
CA LYS A 76 13.17 22.63 4.44
C LYS A 76 13.47 21.80 5.69
N TYR A 77 12.89 20.61 5.78
CA TYR A 77 13.05 19.69 6.91
C TYR A 77 13.80 18.42 6.55
N ARG A 78 14.65 18.48 5.51
CA ARG A 78 15.32 17.32 4.91
C ARG A 78 15.89 16.35 5.94
N SER A 79 16.73 16.84 6.86
CA SER A 79 17.36 15.99 7.89
C SER A 79 16.36 15.25 8.78
N THR A 80 15.22 15.87 9.09
CA THR A 80 14.16 15.25 9.90
C THR A 80 13.38 14.25 9.08
N VAL A 81 13.08 14.56 7.83
CA VAL A 81 12.40 13.67 6.88
C VAL A 81 13.23 12.40 6.63
N GLU A 82 14.55 12.54 6.41
CA GLU A 82 15.44 11.39 6.25
C GLU A 82 15.42 10.47 7.49
N LYS A 83 15.40 11.04 8.69
CA LYS A 83 15.26 10.26 9.94
C LYS A 83 13.89 9.58 10.06
N ILE A 84 12.82 10.21 9.58
CA ILE A 84 11.50 9.56 9.51
C ILE A 84 11.56 8.35 8.59
N ILE A 85 12.13 8.49 7.39
CA ILE A 85 12.32 7.40 6.42
C ILE A 85 13.09 6.24 7.04
N GLU A 86 14.18 6.53 7.73
CA GLU A 86 14.97 5.51 8.45
C GLU A 86 14.16 4.84 9.57
N THR A 87 13.41 5.62 10.34
CA THR A 87 12.60 5.11 11.45
C THR A 87 11.52 4.15 10.98
N VAL A 88 10.88 4.45 9.85
CA VAL A 88 9.89 3.53 9.22
C VAL A 88 10.54 2.46 8.35
N HIS A 89 11.85 2.23 8.50
CA HIS A 89 12.61 1.17 7.84
C HIS A 89 12.51 1.16 6.31
N TYR A 90 12.48 2.34 5.69
CA TYR A 90 12.40 2.51 4.22
C TYR A 90 11.12 1.91 3.61
N HIS A 91 10.07 1.69 4.40
CA HIS A 91 8.82 1.13 3.90
C HIS A 91 8.05 2.18 3.09
N THR A 92 7.98 2.02 1.77
CA THR A 92 7.41 2.98 0.82
C THR A 92 6.03 3.51 1.20
N PHE A 93 5.12 2.61 1.57
CA PHE A 93 3.76 3.02 1.99
C PHE A 93 3.76 3.84 3.29
N ALA A 94 4.60 3.47 4.27
CA ALA A 94 4.73 4.25 5.50
C ALA A 94 5.33 5.64 5.23
N VAL A 95 6.30 5.74 4.31
CA VAL A 95 6.89 7.00 3.87
C VAL A 95 5.85 7.90 3.19
N GLU A 96 5.04 7.36 2.27
CA GLU A 96 3.95 8.08 1.62
C GLU A 96 2.92 8.58 2.63
N LEU A 97 2.51 7.71 3.56
CA LEU A 97 1.54 8.06 4.61
C LEU A 97 2.06 9.15 5.53
N ALA A 98 3.34 9.07 5.93
CA ALA A 98 4.01 10.12 6.71
C ALA A 98 4.05 11.44 5.97
N ALA A 99 4.39 11.43 4.68
CA ALA A 99 4.42 12.64 3.85
C ALA A 99 3.05 13.33 3.77
N LYS A 100 1.99 12.57 3.57
CA LYS A 100 0.61 13.09 3.56
C LYS A 100 0.17 13.65 4.92
N LEU A 101 0.56 13.01 6.03
CA LEU A 101 0.35 13.55 7.38
C LEU A 101 0.99 14.92 7.57
N LEU A 102 2.21 15.08 7.07
CA LEU A 102 2.96 16.34 7.15
C LEU A 102 2.32 17.43 6.28
N GLU A 103 1.96 17.11 5.05
CA GLU A 103 1.31 18.06 4.12
C GLU A 103 -0.03 18.56 4.64
N ASN A 104 -0.84 17.67 5.23
CA ASN A 104 -2.13 18.02 5.82
C ASN A 104 -2.00 18.77 7.16
N GLY A 105 -0.78 19.04 7.64
CA GLY A 105 -0.55 19.77 8.89
C GLY A 105 -1.01 19.03 10.16
N ILE A 106 -1.31 17.72 10.05
CA ILE A 106 -1.75 16.90 11.19
C ILE A 106 -0.62 16.77 12.23
N SER A 107 0.63 16.82 11.77
CA SER A 107 1.81 16.77 12.64
C SER A 107 2.95 17.57 12.02
N THR A 108 3.81 18.14 12.86
CA THR A 108 5.08 18.69 12.38
C THR A 108 6.11 17.57 12.21
N PRO A 109 7.15 17.75 11.35
CA PRO A 109 8.18 16.71 11.16
C PRO A 109 8.84 16.25 12.46
N GLY A 110 9.12 17.18 13.39
CA GLY A 110 9.71 16.84 14.69
C GLY A 110 8.78 16.06 15.59
N GLN A 111 7.48 16.42 15.63
CA GLN A 111 6.49 15.70 16.41
C GLN A 111 6.23 14.29 15.86
N LEU A 112 6.17 14.15 14.53
CA LEU A 112 5.99 12.86 13.88
C LEU A 112 7.18 11.94 14.19
N LEU A 113 8.40 12.44 14.03
CA LEU A 113 9.61 11.69 14.33
C LEU A 113 9.63 11.23 15.80
N ALA A 114 9.33 12.12 16.75
CA ALA A 114 9.28 11.79 18.17
C ALA A 114 8.29 10.66 18.47
N LYS A 115 7.08 10.74 17.92
CA LYS A 115 6.04 9.69 18.09
C LYS A 115 6.48 8.34 17.52
N LEU A 116 7.07 8.33 16.32
CA LEU A 116 7.54 7.09 15.70
C LEU A 116 8.71 6.47 16.49
N GLN A 117 9.57 7.29 17.10
CA GLN A 117 10.66 6.81 17.95
C GLN A 117 10.17 6.29 19.30
N GLU A 118 9.18 6.93 19.90
CA GLU A 118 8.56 6.50 21.16
C GLU A 118 7.88 5.14 21.00
N GLU A 119 7.11 4.94 19.95
CA GLU A 119 6.49 3.65 19.62
C GLU A 119 7.53 2.56 19.39
N ARG A 120 8.63 2.88 18.72
CA ARG A 120 9.73 1.94 18.54
C ARG A 120 10.32 1.48 19.87
N ALA A 121 10.53 2.38 20.82
CA ALA A 121 11.04 2.05 22.15
C ALA A 121 10.08 1.17 22.94
N SER A 122 8.76 1.37 22.78
CA SER A 122 7.71 0.54 23.39
C SER A 122 7.70 -0.89 22.85
N LEU A 123 7.96 -1.07 21.54
CA LEU A 123 7.90 -2.37 20.86
C LEU A 123 9.13 -3.26 21.07
N ASP A 124 10.28 -2.68 21.39
CA ASP A 124 11.47 -3.47 21.69
C ASP A 124 11.30 -4.31 22.98
N ASN A 125 10.28 -4.02 23.80
CA ASN A 125 10.07 -4.68 25.08
C ASN A 125 8.98 -5.77 25.11
N GLU A 126 7.93 -5.77 24.26
CA GLU A 126 6.82 -6.69 24.52
C GLU A 126 6.23 -7.49 23.35
N ASP A 127 6.23 -7.06 22.10
CA ASP A 127 5.45 -7.79 21.10
C ASP A 127 6.18 -8.03 19.76
N LYS A 128 7.07 -9.00 19.77
CA LYS A 128 7.50 -9.66 18.53
C LYS A 128 6.40 -10.60 18.07
N ILE A 129 5.30 -10.04 17.55
CA ILE A 129 4.30 -10.85 16.86
C ILE A 129 4.97 -11.49 15.64
N LYS A 130 5.20 -12.79 15.76
CA LYS A 130 5.75 -13.60 14.68
C LYS A 130 4.66 -13.80 13.65
N ILE A 131 4.64 -12.93 12.64
CA ILE A 131 3.74 -13.11 11.49
C ILE A 131 4.38 -14.18 10.61
N ILE A 132 3.79 -15.36 10.63
CA ILE A 132 4.13 -16.42 9.69
C ILE A 132 3.26 -16.18 8.46
N LYS A 133 3.86 -15.65 7.40
CA LYS A 133 3.23 -15.50 6.10
C LYS A 133 4.05 -16.29 5.10
N ASP A 134 3.40 -17.22 4.41
CA ASP A 134 4.03 -18.06 3.37
C ASP A 134 5.29 -18.81 3.83
N GLY A 135 5.32 -19.29 5.09
CA GLY A 135 6.44 -20.05 5.64
C GLY A 135 7.67 -19.21 6.05
N GLN A 136 7.62 -17.89 5.90
CA GLN A 136 8.68 -16.98 6.35
C GLN A 136 8.24 -16.19 7.57
N SER A 137 9.03 -16.20 8.63
CA SER A 137 8.82 -15.34 9.78
C SER A 137 9.38 -13.96 9.50
N SER A 138 8.53 -12.97 9.25
CA SER A 138 8.94 -11.57 9.24
C SER A 138 8.60 -10.91 10.57
N LYS A 139 9.48 -10.01 11.03
CA LYS A 139 9.26 -9.26 12.26
C LYS A 139 8.20 -8.19 12.04
N ALA A 140 7.24 -8.11 12.94
CA ALA A 140 6.08 -7.22 12.89
C ALA A 140 6.38 -5.72 13.07
N THR A 141 7.62 -5.30 12.99
CA THR A 141 8.05 -3.91 13.22
C THR A 141 7.35 -2.89 12.29
N TYR A 142 7.03 -3.31 11.07
CA TYR A 142 6.33 -2.45 10.11
C TYR A 142 4.87 -2.15 10.49
N TYR A 143 4.19 -3.10 11.11
CA TYR A 143 2.78 -2.96 11.44
C TYR A 143 2.53 -1.86 12.47
N SER A 144 3.40 -1.73 13.45
CA SER A 144 3.25 -0.73 14.50
C SER A 144 3.44 0.68 13.97
N HIS A 145 4.45 0.91 13.13
CA HIS A 145 4.66 2.23 12.52
C HIS A 145 3.47 2.61 11.61
N ILE A 146 2.96 1.68 10.82
CA ILE A 146 1.78 1.89 9.99
C ILE A 146 0.57 2.17 10.88
N HIS A 147 0.36 1.38 11.94
CA HIS A 147 -0.72 1.59 12.91
C HIS A 147 -0.63 2.97 13.57
N THR A 148 0.56 3.37 14.00
CA THR A 148 0.80 4.70 14.59
C THR A 148 0.47 5.81 13.60
N LEU A 149 0.94 5.70 12.35
CA LEU A 149 0.63 6.67 11.32
C LEU A 149 -0.88 6.78 11.07
N PHE A 150 -1.60 5.64 11.00
CA PHE A 150 -3.06 5.64 10.87
C PHE A 150 -3.76 6.25 12.08
N SER A 151 -3.30 5.98 13.30
CA SER A 151 -3.91 6.52 14.51
C SER A 151 -3.80 8.04 14.61
N LEU A 152 -2.75 8.63 13.99
CA LEU A 152 -2.56 10.08 13.95
C LEU A 152 -3.60 10.82 13.12
N TYR A 153 -4.21 10.17 12.14
CA TYR A 153 -5.29 10.79 11.36
C TYR A 153 -6.58 11.02 12.16
N ALA A 154 -6.69 10.42 13.35
CA ALA A 154 -7.85 10.58 14.23
C ALA A 154 -9.20 10.49 13.48
N LEU A 155 -9.35 9.44 12.65
CA LEU A 155 -10.55 9.24 11.86
C LEU A 155 -11.81 9.32 12.72
N SER A 156 -12.80 10.06 12.28
CA SER A 156 -14.11 10.10 12.90
C SER A 156 -14.75 8.70 12.89
N ARG A 157 -15.69 8.46 13.80
CA ARG A 157 -16.38 7.15 13.85
C ARG A 157 -17.05 6.82 12.50
N LYS A 158 -17.61 7.82 11.82
CA LYS A 158 -18.19 7.65 10.47
C LYS A 158 -17.14 7.22 9.44
N GLN A 159 -15.96 7.86 9.46
CA GLN A 159 -14.87 7.50 8.57
C GLN A 159 -14.34 6.09 8.86
N GLN A 160 -14.26 5.69 10.13
CA GLN A 160 -13.91 4.32 10.50
C GLN A 160 -14.95 3.32 10.00
N ASP A 161 -16.24 3.61 10.13
CA ASP A 161 -17.32 2.77 9.61
C ASP A 161 -17.26 2.66 8.08
N ILE A 162 -16.96 3.76 7.37
CA ILE A 162 -16.74 3.75 5.92
C ILE A 162 -15.56 2.83 5.57
N MET A 163 -14.43 2.97 6.25
CA MET A 163 -13.24 2.14 6.01
C MET A 163 -13.51 0.66 6.27
N CYS A 164 -14.23 0.32 7.34
CA CYS A 164 -14.63 -1.06 7.64
C CYS A 164 -15.51 -1.64 6.52
N ASN A 165 -16.43 -0.86 5.99
CA ASN A 165 -17.32 -1.31 4.92
C ASN A 165 -16.61 -1.42 3.56
N LEU A 166 -15.58 -0.61 3.30
CA LEU A 166 -14.73 -0.76 2.11
C LEU A 166 -14.05 -2.13 2.02
N CYS A 167 -13.76 -2.77 3.16
CA CYS A 167 -13.16 -4.10 3.20
C CYS A 167 -14.04 -5.21 2.56
N PHE A 168 -15.34 -4.98 2.42
CA PHE A 168 -16.27 -5.90 1.78
C PHE A 168 -16.42 -5.69 0.27
N LEU A 169 -15.81 -4.63 -0.26
CA LEU A 169 -15.89 -4.32 -1.67
C LEU A 169 -14.83 -5.07 -2.48
N PRO A 170 -15.12 -5.38 -3.75
CA PRO A 170 -14.12 -5.90 -4.65
C PRO A 170 -13.03 -4.83 -4.89
N TYR A 171 -11.81 -5.27 -5.17
CA TYR A 171 -10.66 -4.40 -5.44
C TYR A 171 -10.89 -3.44 -6.63
N THR A 172 -11.84 -3.76 -7.53
CA THR A 172 -12.24 -2.91 -8.65
C THR A 172 -12.97 -1.64 -8.21
N GLY A 173 -13.33 -1.57 -6.93
CA GLY A 173 -14.03 -0.43 -6.36
C GLY A 173 -15.52 -0.39 -6.69
N ILE A 174 -16.15 0.70 -6.27
CA ILE A 174 -17.56 0.99 -6.47
C ILE A 174 -17.72 2.51 -6.69
N SER A 175 -18.78 2.91 -7.38
CA SER A 175 -19.12 4.33 -7.48
C SER A 175 -19.33 4.94 -6.08
N ALA A 176 -18.66 6.06 -5.77
CA ALA A 176 -18.77 6.73 -4.48
C ALA A 176 -20.24 7.09 -4.13
N ARG A 177 -21.06 7.44 -5.13
CA ARG A 177 -22.48 7.72 -4.93
C ARG A 177 -23.28 6.48 -4.53
N ILE A 178 -23.00 5.32 -5.15
CA ILE A 178 -23.67 4.06 -4.82
C ILE A 178 -23.24 3.64 -3.41
N PHE A 179 -21.97 3.76 -3.09
CA PHE A 179 -21.43 3.42 -1.79
C PHE A 179 -22.00 4.31 -0.67
N ALA A 180 -22.07 5.63 -0.91
CA ALA A 180 -22.69 6.55 0.03
C ALA A 180 -24.18 6.22 0.27
N LYS A 181 -24.92 5.87 -0.80
CA LYS A 181 -26.31 5.45 -0.68
C LYS A 181 -26.46 4.14 0.11
N TRP A 182 -25.57 3.20 -0.09
CA TRP A 182 -25.55 1.93 0.66
C TRP A 182 -25.32 2.17 2.16
N LEU A 183 -24.43 3.09 2.49
CA LEU A 183 -24.14 3.45 3.88
C LEU A 183 -25.08 4.52 4.47
N GLU A 184 -26.12 4.93 3.73
CA GLU A 184 -27.06 5.97 4.12
C GLU A 184 -26.39 7.31 4.50
N LEU A 185 -25.28 7.63 3.83
CA LEU A 185 -24.57 8.88 4.06
C LEU A 185 -25.32 10.04 3.43
N PRO A 186 -25.53 11.15 4.15
CA PRO A 186 -26.25 12.30 3.63
C PRO A 186 -25.47 13.06 2.55
N THR A 187 -24.14 12.97 2.59
CA THR A 187 -23.24 13.66 1.65
C THR A 187 -22.04 12.76 1.32
N LEU A 188 -21.24 13.17 0.32
CA LEU A 188 -19.97 12.51 -0.03
C LEU A 188 -18.76 13.04 0.77
N ASN A 189 -18.97 14.01 1.65
CA ASN A 189 -17.86 14.73 2.31
C ASN A 189 -16.92 13.76 3.04
N GLU A 190 -17.44 12.86 3.86
CA GLU A 190 -16.64 11.89 4.61
C GLU A 190 -15.80 10.95 3.69
N ILE A 191 -16.36 10.62 2.51
CA ILE A 191 -15.64 9.83 1.51
C ILE A 191 -14.56 10.69 0.84
N ASN A 192 -14.88 11.95 0.49
CA ASN A 192 -13.93 12.86 -0.13
C ASN A 192 -12.76 13.17 0.82
N ASP A 193 -13.03 13.36 2.11
CA ASP A 193 -11.99 13.57 3.13
C ASP A 193 -11.04 12.34 3.20
N LEU A 194 -11.57 11.12 3.09
CA LEU A 194 -10.77 9.90 3.03
C LEU A 194 -9.94 9.79 1.74
N VAL A 195 -10.42 10.36 0.64
CA VAL A 195 -9.67 10.44 -0.62
C VAL A 195 -8.55 11.49 -0.49
N GLU A 196 -8.85 12.67 0.02
CA GLU A 196 -7.87 13.74 0.22
C GLU A 196 -6.75 13.33 1.17
N THR A 197 -7.10 12.63 2.24
CA THR A 197 -6.10 12.08 3.18
C THR A 197 -5.35 10.86 2.63
N GLY A 198 -5.77 10.33 1.48
CA GLY A 198 -5.11 9.22 0.80
C GLY A 198 -5.43 7.83 1.34
N PHE A 199 -6.44 7.70 2.21
CA PHE A 199 -6.94 6.39 2.65
C PHE A 199 -7.70 5.64 1.56
N VAL A 200 -8.33 6.38 0.66
CA VAL A 200 -9.12 5.86 -0.45
C VAL A 200 -8.59 6.45 -1.74
N GLN A 201 -8.52 5.65 -2.78
CA GLN A 201 -8.15 6.12 -4.12
C GLN A 201 -9.38 6.12 -5.02
N THR A 202 -9.49 7.15 -5.85
CA THR A 202 -10.47 7.18 -6.94
C THR A 202 -9.83 6.63 -8.19
N THR A 203 -10.52 5.70 -8.86
CA THR A 203 -10.18 5.28 -10.23
C THR A 203 -11.08 6.06 -11.19
N THR A 204 -10.48 6.73 -12.16
CA THR A 204 -11.18 7.37 -13.29
C THR A 204 -11.62 6.34 -14.31
#